data_5e2350ca954d97bf641f544e41ad0f07
#
_entry.id   5e2350ca954d97bf641f544e41ad0f07
#
_cell.length_a   1.000
_cell.length_b   1.000
_cell.length_c   1.000
_cell.angle_alpha   90.00
_cell.angle_beta   90.00
_cell.angle_gamma   90.00
#
_symmetry.space_group_name_H-M   'P 1'
#
loop_
_entity.id
_entity.type
_entity.pdbx_description
1 polymer ?
#
loop_
_entity_poly.entity_id
_entity_poly.type
_entity_poly.pdbx_seq_one_letter_code
_entity_poly.pdbx_strand_id
1 'polypeptide(L)'
;MPLMRRDDPNLAYLRIIAEALGELRDQVVFIGGAVAGLLVTDPLAAGVRATKDVDAVVEAGRSQFHQVERQLAARGFINDVESGVICRWVHRDSGVLFDLMPVDAAVLGFSNRWYPYLVGTAMRLQLSSEVSIRVATAVAFIASKLDA
;
A
#
# COMPACT_ATOMS: atom_id res chain seq x y z
N MET A 1 13.58 -5.14 13.54
CA MET A 1 12.56 -5.40 12.51
C MET A 1 11.44 -6.25 13.14
N PRO A 2 10.16 -5.87 13.00
CA PRO A 2 9.09 -6.68 13.56
C PRO A 2 9.07 -8.07 12.91
N LEU A 3 8.73 -9.09 13.72
CA LEU A 3 8.54 -10.43 13.21
C LEU A 3 7.29 -10.46 12.31
N MET A 4 7.49 -10.86 11.06
CA MET A 4 6.41 -10.97 10.10
C MET A 4 5.65 -12.28 10.33
N ARG A 5 4.33 -12.20 10.36
CA ARG A 5 3.48 -13.40 10.43
C ARG A 5 3.45 -14.07 9.07
N ARG A 6 4.19 -15.17 8.94
CA ARG A 6 4.27 -15.91 7.68
C ARG A 6 2.97 -16.60 7.28
N ASP A 7 2.08 -16.78 8.23
CA ASP A 7 0.76 -17.38 8.03
C ASP A 7 -0.32 -16.35 7.70
N ASP A 8 0.03 -15.06 7.60
CA ASP A 8 -0.93 -14.02 7.27
C ASP A 8 -1.41 -14.17 5.82
N PRO A 9 -2.74 -14.29 5.60
CA PRO A 9 -3.27 -14.46 4.25
C PRO A 9 -3.03 -13.26 3.34
N ASN A 10 -2.77 -12.08 3.92
CA ASN A 10 -2.52 -10.87 3.14
C ASN A 10 -1.09 -10.79 2.60
N LEU A 11 -0.18 -11.62 3.12
CA LEU A 11 1.20 -11.63 2.69
C LEU A 11 1.33 -11.94 1.19
N ALA A 12 0.54 -12.90 0.70
CA ALA A 12 0.56 -13.27 -0.71
C ALA A 12 0.15 -12.09 -1.59
N TYR A 13 -0.87 -11.33 -1.20
CA TYR A 13 -1.34 -10.17 -1.96
C TYR A 13 -0.30 -9.04 -1.95
N LEU A 14 0.32 -8.78 -0.81
CA LEU A 14 1.41 -7.80 -0.71
C LEU A 14 2.57 -8.17 -1.62
N ARG A 15 2.96 -9.44 -1.64
CA ARG A 15 4.06 -9.91 -2.50
C ARG A 15 3.73 -9.75 -3.97
N ILE A 16 2.53 -10.11 -4.38
CA ILE A 16 2.08 -9.96 -5.77
C ILE A 16 2.22 -8.51 -6.21
N ILE A 17 1.69 -7.58 -5.42
CA ILE A 17 1.74 -6.16 -5.77
C ILE A 17 3.16 -5.62 -5.71
N ALA A 18 3.93 -5.96 -4.67
CA ALA A 18 5.32 -5.48 -4.54
C ALA A 18 6.19 -5.95 -5.71
N GLU A 19 6.04 -7.20 -6.13
CA GLU A 19 6.78 -7.74 -7.27
C GLU A 19 6.32 -7.08 -8.59
N ALA A 20 5.01 -6.88 -8.76
CA ALA A 20 4.47 -6.22 -9.95
C ALA A 20 4.92 -4.77 -10.06
N LEU A 21 5.05 -4.06 -8.95
CA LEU A 21 5.52 -2.68 -8.94
C LEU A 21 6.99 -2.54 -9.34
N GLY A 22 7.79 -3.58 -9.13
CA GLY A 22 9.22 -3.51 -9.43
C GLY A 22 9.88 -2.35 -8.68
N GLU A 23 10.60 -1.50 -9.37
CA GLU A 23 11.28 -0.35 -8.76
C GLU A 23 10.33 0.68 -8.14
N LEU A 24 9.08 0.74 -8.60
CA LEU A 24 8.08 1.65 -8.03
C LEU A 24 7.80 1.37 -6.55
N ARG A 25 8.00 0.14 -6.09
CA ARG A 25 7.72 -0.20 -4.69
C ARG A 25 8.55 0.61 -3.70
N ASP A 26 9.70 1.10 -4.11
CA ASP A 26 10.54 1.95 -3.25
C ASP A 26 10.03 3.39 -3.15
N GLN A 27 9.11 3.79 -4.01
CA GLN A 27 8.52 5.13 -4.01
C GLN A 27 7.21 5.19 -3.24
N VAL A 28 6.68 4.05 -2.79
CA VAL A 28 5.40 3.98 -2.09
C VAL A 28 5.58 3.46 -0.68
N VAL A 29 4.62 3.81 0.19
CA VAL A 29 4.53 3.28 1.55
C VAL A 29 3.21 2.51 1.65
N PHE A 30 3.30 1.21 1.95
CA PHE A 30 2.11 0.37 2.09
C PHE A 30 1.42 0.62 3.42
N ILE A 31 0.09 0.69 3.38
CA ILE A 31 -0.76 0.95 4.54
C ILE A 31 -1.96 -0.01 4.48
N GLY A 32 -2.91 0.17 5.37
CA GLY A 32 -4.21 -0.50 5.30
C GLY A 32 -4.24 -1.88 5.94
N GLY A 33 -5.34 -2.59 5.69
CA GLY A 33 -5.61 -3.88 6.31
C GLY A 33 -4.61 -4.97 5.94
N ALA A 34 -4.07 -4.95 4.72
CA ALA A 34 -3.08 -5.92 4.27
C ALA A 34 -1.77 -5.83 5.08
N VAL A 35 -1.42 -4.63 5.55
CA VAL A 35 -0.21 -4.39 6.36
C VAL A 35 -0.50 -4.59 7.85
N ALA A 36 -1.69 -4.22 8.31
CA ALA A 36 -2.04 -4.23 9.73
C ALA A 36 -1.78 -5.59 10.38
N GLY A 37 -2.13 -6.67 9.69
CA GLY A 37 -1.91 -8.02 10.20
C GLY A 37 -0.44 -8.38 10.38
N LEU A 38 0.43 -7.81 9.56
CA LEU A 38 1.88 -8.05 9.68
C LEU A 38 2.48 -7.37 10.90
N LEU A 39 1.79 -6.35 11.44
CA LEU A 39 2.25 -5.58 12.59
C LEU A 39 1.67 -6.08 13.91
N VAL A 40 0.77 -7.06 13.88
CA VAL A 40 0.20 -7.67 15.09
C VAL A 40 1.24 -8.57 15.74
N THR A 41 1.57 -8.27 16.99
CA THR A 41 2.58 -9.01 17.74
C THR A 41 1.97 -9.95 18.79
N ASP A 42 0.66 -9.85 19.05
CA ASP A 42 -0.03 -10.69 20.03
C ASP A 42 -0.39 -12.04 19.42
N PRO A 43 0.21 -13.15 19.88
CA PRO A 43 -0.09 -14.48 19.34
C PRO A 43 -1.52 -14.96 19.63
N LEU A 44 -2.20 -14.33 20.60
CA LEU A 44 -3.58 -14.64 20.94
C LEU A 44 -4.59 -13.78 20.18
N ALA A 45 -4.13 -12.82 19.39
CA ALA A 45 -5.03 -11.99 18.59
C ALA A 45 -5.79 -12.86 17.59
N ALA A 46 -7.04 -12.52 17.33
CA ALA A 46 -7.84 -13.18 16.30
C ALA A 46 -7.16 -13.07 14.94
N GLY A 47 -7.34 -14.07 14.10
CA GLY A 47 -6.79 -14.07 12.75
C GLY A 47 -7.21 -12.82 11.98
N VAL A 48 -6.29 -12.29 11.18
CA VAL A 48 -6.55 -11.10 10.37
C VAL A 48 -7.42 -11.50 9.19
N ARG A 49 -8.43 -10.67 8.90
CA ARG A 49 -9.31 -10.90 7.76
C ARG A 49 -8.50 -10.71 6.46
N ALA A 50 -8.59 -11.69 5.56
CA ALA A 50 -8.01 -11.58 4.23
C ALA A 50 -8.73 -10.48 3.45
N THR A 51 -7.96 -9.63 2.76
CA THR A 51 -8.49 -8.60 1.88
C THR A 51 -7.73 -8.65 0.56
N LYS A 52 -8.46 -8.54 -0.55
CA LYS A 52 -7.85 -8.46 -1.88
C LYS A 52 -7.38 -7.05 -2.22
N ASP A 53 -7.50 -6.13 -1.29
CA ASP A 53 -7.12 -4.74 -1.47
C ASP A 53 -5.74 -4.52 -0.84
N VAL A 54 -4.83 -3.97 -1.60
CA VAL A 54 -3.54 -3.49 -1.09
C VAL A 54 -3.52 -1.98 -1.24
N ASP A 55 -3.26 -1.28 -0.15
CA ASP A 55 -3.26 0.18 -0.12
C ASP A 55 -1.85 0.72 0.02
N ALA A 56 -1.55 1.81 -0.68
CA ALA A 56 -0.27 2.49 -0.57
C ALA A 56 -0.43 3.99 -0.77
N VAL A 57 0.54 4.73 -0.25
CA VAL A 57 0.63 6.19 -0.38
C VAL A 57 1.91 6.51 -1.15
N VAL A 58 1.83 7.47 -2.06
CA VAL A 58 3.01 7.93 -2.81
C VAL A 58 3.19 9.44 -2.61
N GLU A 59 4.42 9.85 -2.35
CA GLU A 59 4.79 11.25 -2.23
C GLU A 59 5.15 11.78 -3.62
N ALA A 60 4.13 12.29 -4.34
CA ALA A 60 4.29 12.78 -5.71
C ALA A 60 3.35 13.96 -5.96
N GLY A 61 3.87 15.01 -6.57
CA GLY A 61 3.05 16.09 -7.10
C GLY A 61 2.31 15.65 -8.35
N ARG A 62 1.50 16.58 -8.94
CA ARG A 62 0.61 16.23 -10.05
C ARG A 62 1.34 15.62 -11.25
N SER A 63 2.43 16.22 -11.71
CA SER A 63 3.17 15.71 -12.87
C SER A 63 3.85 14.38 -12.58
N GLN A 64 4.41 14.23 -11.38
CA GLN A 64 5.04 12.99 -10.95
C GLN A 64 4.01 11.89 -10.78
N PHE A 65 2.82 12.21 -10.30
CA PHE A 65 1.75 11.24 -10.14
C PHE A 65 1.31 10.67 -11.50
N HIS A 66 1.21 11.51 -12.52
CA HIS A 66 0.92 11.05 -13.88
C HIS A 66 2.00 10.10 -14.42
N GLN A 67 3.26 10.34 -14.07
CA GLN A 67 4.35 9.42 -14.43
C GLN A 67 4.18 8.08 -13.71
N VAL A 68 3.81 8.10 -12.44
CA VAL A 68 3.52 6.88 -11.67
C VAL A 68 2.38 6.10 -12.31
N GLU A 69 1.31 6.78 -12.71
CA GLU A 69 0.18 6.14 -13.37
C GLU A 69 0.60 5.47 -14.69
N ARG A 70 1.44 6.12 -15.47
CA ARG A 70 1.97 5.53 -16.71
C ARG A 70 2.83 4.30 -16.44
N GLN A 71 3.63 4.34 -15.38
CA GLN A 71 4.44 3.19 -14.98
C GLN A 71 3.57 2.03 -14.50
N LEU A 72 2.50 2.32 -13.77
CA LEU A 72 1.53 1.28 -13.37
C LEU A 72 0.91 0.61 -14.60
N ALA A 73 0.47 1.40 -15.57
CA ALA A 73 -0.11 0.85 -16.81
C ALA A 73 0.89 -0.04 -17.55
N ALA A 74 2.15 0.37 -17.60
CA ALA A 74 3.22 -0.40 -18.25
C ALA A 74 3.53 -1.72 -17.50
N ARG A 75 3.18 -1.81 -16.23
CA ARG A 75 3.44 -2.99 -15.39
C ARG A 75 2.22 -3.89 -15.22
N GLY A 76 1.20 -3.73 -16.04
CA GLY A 76 0.03 -4.60 -16.05
C GLY A 76 -1.07 -4.20 -15.08
N PHE A 77 -1.05 -2.96 -14.59
CA PHE A 77 -2.15 -2.42 -13.80
C PHE A 77 -3.15 -1.68 -14.70
N ILE A 78 -4.43 -1.87 -14.41
CA ILE A 78 -5.53 -1.18 -15.12
C ILE A 78 -6.26 -0.32 -14.11
N ASN A 79 -6.54 0.93 -14.48
CA ASN A 79 -7.35 1.81 -13.64
C ASN A 79 -8.78 1.27 -13.57
N ASP A 80 -9.29 1.04 -12.38
CA ASP A 80 -10.63 0.51 -12.16
C ASP A 80 -11.63 1.67 -12.00
N VAL A 81 -12.07 2.22 -13.14
CA VAL A 81 -13.03 3.32 -13.14
C VAL A 81 -14.45 2.89 -12.80
N GLU A 82 -14.77 1.62 -13.02
CA GLU A 82 -16.12 1.10 -12.77
C GLU A 82 -16.43 0.94 -11.29
N SER A 83 -15.41 0.74 -10.45
CA SER A 83 -15.61 0.58 -9.00
C SER A 83 -16.11 1.85 -8.31
N GLY A 84 -15.93 3.03 -8.93
CA GLY A 84 -16.21 4.31 -8.30
C GLY A 84 -15.15 4.75 -7.29
N VAL A 85 -14.10 3.98 -7.07
CA VAL A 85 -12.99 4.32 -6.20
C VAL A 85 -11.90 4.99 -7.04
N ILE A 86 -11.65 6.27 -6.79
CA ILE A 86 -10.81 7.12 -7.65
C ILE A 86 -9.37 6.62 -7.76
N CYS A 87 -8.82 6.07 -6.68
CA CYS A 87 -7.42 5.66 -6.60
C CYS A 87 -7.18 4.19 -6.92
N ARG A 88 -8.20 3.47 -7.38
CA ARG A 88 -8.15 2.01 -7.52
C ARG A 88 -7.58 1.56 -8.84
N TRP A 89 -6.63 0.63 -8.76
CA TRP A 89 -6.05 -0.09 -9.87
C TRP A 89 -6.26 -1.59 -9.66
N VAL A 90 -6.30 -2.34 -10.76
CA VAL A 90 -6.38 -3.80 -10.72
C VAL A 90 -5.11 -4.34 -11.38
N HIS A 91 -4.41 -5.24 -10.68
CA HIS A 91 -3.33 -5.98 -11.31
C HIS A 91 -3.95 -7.06 -12.19
N ARG A 92 -3.77 -6.94 -13.51
CA ARG A 92 -4.50 -7.74 -14.51
C ARG A 92 -4.33 -9.24 -14.28
N ASP A 93 -3.11 -9.69 -14.10
CA ASP A 93 -2.81 -11.12 -14.06
C ASP A 93 -3.33 -11.80 -12.79
N SER A 94 -3.40 -11.10 -11.68
CA SER A 94 -3.80 -11.68 -10.39
C SER A 94 -5.20 -11.28 -9.94
N GLY A 95 -5.73 -10.18 -10.47
CA GLY A 95 -6.99 -9.61 -10.00
C GLY A 95 -6.91 -8.89 -8.65
N VAL A 96 -5.71 -8.76 -8.08
CA VAL A 96 -5.54 -8.06 -6.79
C VAL A 96 -5.74 -6.56 -7.00
N LEU A 97 -6.51 -5.95 -6.10
CA LEU A 97 -6.78 -4.52 -6.14
C LEU A 97 -5.65 -3.74 -5.47
N PHE A 98 -5.29 -2.62 -6.07
CA PHE A 98 -4.23 -1.75 -5.56
C PHE A 98 -4.74 -0.32 -5.52
N ASP A 99 -4.91 0.23 -4.32
CA ASP A 99 -5.37 1.60 -4.13
C ASP A 99 -4.16 2.48 -3.82
N LEU A 100 -3.83 3.38 -4.73
CA LEU A 100 -2.67 4.25 -4.62
C LEU A 100 -3.12 5.70 -4.41
N MET A 101 -2.79 6.25 -3.25
CA MET A 101 -3.20 7.60 -2.86
C MET A 101 -1.99 8.52 -2.83
N PRO A 102 -2.08 9.72 -3.44
CA PRO A 102 -1.02 10.72 -3.32
C PRO A 102 -1.07 11.39 -1.96
N VAL A 103 0.09 11.78 -1.45
CA VAL A 103 0.19 12.59 -0.24
C VAL A 103 -0.34 14.00 -0.51
N ASP A 104 -0.11 14.54 -1.70
CA ASP A 104 -0.52 15.89 -2.08
C ASP A 104 -2.00 15.92 -2.44
N ALA A 105 -2.81 16.63 -1.66
CA ALA A 105 -4.24 16.79 -1.89
C ALA A 105 -4.58 17.43 -3.25
N ALA A 106 -3.67 18.20 -3.83
CA ALA A 106 -3.89 18.86 -5.13
C ALA A 106 -4.02 17.85 -6.28
N VAL A 107 -3.54 16.63 -6.13
CA VAL A 107 -3.57 15.61 -7.18
C VAL A 107 -4.98 15.07 -7.39
N LEU A 108 -5.66 14.64 -6.32
CA LEU A 108 -7.00 14.04 -6.40
C LEU A 108 -8.09 14.89 -5.73
N GLY A 109 -7.73 16.05 -5.19
CA GLY A 109 -8.67 16.93 -4.49
C GLY A 109 -8.91 16.54 -3.04
N PHE A 110 -8.31 15.50 -2.54
CA PHE A 110 -8.39 15.09 -1.14
C PHE A 110 -7.11 14.38 -0.71
N SER A 111 -6.84 14.41 0.59
CA SER A 111 -5.74 13.67 1.19
C SER A 111 -5.98 13.56 2.70
N ASN A 112 -5.16 12.77 3.37
CA ASN A 112 -5.17 12.63 4.81
C ASN A 112 -3.97 13.40 5.37
N ARG A 113 -4.21 14.26 6.37
CA ARG A 113 -3.16 15.12 6.95
C ARG A 113 -2.01 14.34 7.58
N TRP A 114 -2.21 13.05 7.89
CA TRP A 114 -1.20 12.19 8.49
C TRP A 114 -0.28 11.53 7.48
N TYR A 115 -0.58 11.63 6.17
CA TYR A 115 0.23 10.97 5.15
C TYR A 115 1.69 11.46 5.11
N PRO A 116 2.02 12.76 5.26
CA PRO A 116 3.42 13.16 5.33
C PRO A 116 4.16 12.52 6.51
N TYR A 117 3.54 12.43 7.67
CA TYR A 117 4.09 11.75 8.83
C TYR A 117 4.27 10.26 8.57
N LEU A 118 3.27 9.63 7.97
CA LEU A 118 3.28 8.21 7.64
C LEU A 118 4.45 7.88 6.70
N VAL A 119 4.67 8.68 5.67
CA VAL A 119 5.79 8.50 4.73
C VAL A 119 7.13 8.73 5.43
N GLY A 120 7.22 9.78 6.25
CA GLY A 120 8.47 10.14 6.93
C GLY A 120 8.89 9.15 8.01
N THR A 121 7.95 8.39 8.57
CA THR A 121 8.23 7.40 9.64
C THR A 121 8.14 5.96 9.16
N ALA A 122 7.98 5.74 7.85
CA ALA A 122 7.87 4.40 7.29
C ALA A 122 9.09 3.55 7.61
N MET A 123 8.86 2.26 7.81
CA MET A 123 9.93 1.31 8.08
C MET A 123 10.02 0.25 6.99
N ARG A 124 11.18 -0.38 6.87
CA ARG A 124 11.39 -1.47 5.92
C ARG A 124 10.88 -2.80 6.48
N LEU A 125 10.23 -3.56 5.62
CA LEU A 125 9.77 -4.91 5.93
C LEU A 125 10.23 -5.85 4.82
N GLN A 126 10.94 -6.92 5.19
CA GLN A 126 11.41 -7.91 4.24
C GLN A 126 10.28 -8.92 3.95
N LEU A 127 9.82 -8.99 2.71
CA LEU A 127 8.79 -9.94 2.28
C LEU A 127 9.38 -11.25 1.80
N SER A 128 10.55 -11.19 1.16
CA SER A 128 11.30 -12.36 0.70
C SER A 128 12.77 -12.03 0.70
N SER A 129 13.62 -12.98 0.28
CA SER A 129 15.06 -12.75 0.17
C SER A 129 15.42 -11.59 -0.76
N GLU A 130 14.56 -11.29 -1.72
CA GLU A 130 14.83 -10.28 -2.76
C GLU A 130 13.91 -9.07 -2.73
N VAL A 131 12.81 -9.14 -1.96
CA VAL A 131 11.79 -8.09 -1.97
C VAL A 131 11.61 -7.51 -0.57
N SER A 132 11.89 -6.23 -0.43
CA SER A 132 11.53 -5.45 0.75
C SER A 132 10.61 -4.31 0.37
N ILE A 133 9.76 -3.89 1.29
CA ILE A 133 8.83 -2.78 1.10
C ILE A 133 8.92 -1.81 2.26
N ARG A 134 8.42 -0.59 2.02
CA ARG A 134 8.23 0.39 3.08
C ARG A 134 6.79 0.27 3.57
N VAL A 135 6.62 0.22 4.88
CA VAL A 135 5.29 0.08 5.50
C VAL A 135 5.10 1.17 6.55
N ALA A 136 3.84 1.57 6.75
CA ALA A 136 3.49 2.51 7.79
C ALA A 136 3.71 1.85 9.17
N THR A 137 4.17 2.65 10.15
CA THR A 137 4.19 2.21 11.54
C THR A 137 2.76 2.05 12.06
N ALA A 138 2.59 1.26 13.13
CA ALA A 138 1.28 1.08 13.75
C ALA A 138 0.69 2.42 14.22
N VAL A 139 1.51 3.29 14.79
CA VAL A 139 1.08 4.61 15.25
C VAL A 139 0.58 5.47 14.08
N ALA A 140 1.35 5.53 12.98
CA ALA A 140 0.97 6.30 11.80
C ALA A 140 -0.30 5.76 11.15
N PHE A 141 -0.45 4.44 11.09
CA PHE A 141 -1.64 3.79 10.55
C PHE A 141 -2.90 4.16 11.37
N ILE A 142 -2.80 4.07 12.71
CA ILE A 142 -3.92 4.41 13.60
C ILE A 142 -4.30 5.89 13.43
N ALA A 143 -3.30 6.78 13.41
CA ALA A 143 -3.55 8.22 13.24
C ALA A 143 -4.29 8.51 11.93
N SER A 144 -3.88 7.87 10.83
CA SER A 144 -4.53 8.07 9.53
C SER A 144 -5.97 7.57 9.53
N LYS A 145 -6.27 6.51 10.26
CA LYS A 145 -7.64 5.98 10.38
C LYS A 145 -8.55 6.90 11.18
N LEU A 146 -8.01 7.53 12.23
CA LEU A 146 -8.79 8.46 13.05
C LEU A 146 -9.16 9.75 12.30
N ASP A 147 -8.37 10.12 11.29
CA ASP A 147 -8.61 11.31 10.47
C ASP A 147 -9.50 11.03 9.24
N ALA A 148 -9.75 9.79 8.99
CA ALA A 148 -10.55 9.38 7.84
C ALA A 148 -12.05 9.67 8.03
#